data_fcd8dd2f8c2db27abdec93be3f05b62c
#
_entry.id   fcd8dd2f8c2db27abdec93be3f05b62c
#
_cell.length_a   1.000
_cell.length_b   1.000
_cell.length_c   1.000
_cell.angle_alpha   90.00
_cell.angle_beta   90.00
_cell.angle_gamma   90.00
#
_symmetry.space_group_name_H-M   'P 1'
#
loop_
_entity.id
_entity.type
_entity.pdbx_description
1 polymer ?
#
loop_
_entity_poly.entity_id
_entity_poly.type
_entity_poly.pdbx_seq_one_letter_code
_entity_poly.pdbx_strand_id
1 'polypeptide(L)'
;MNFMFIVSLTYVKELSDVEAHLPDHVAYLERYYEQGIFLMSGRKEPRVGGVIVMQADSRKQVEGIISEDPFNQAGIADYEIIEFIPTKTAPVLEGYRENI
;
A
#
# COMPACT_ATOMS: atom_id res chain seq x y z
N MET A 1 3.40 3.91 19.01
CA MET A 1 4.10 2.87 18.23
C MET A 1 3.53 2.86 16.83
N ASN A 2 4.39 2.94 15.83
CA ASN A 2 3.97 2.82 14.45
C ASN A 2 4.09 1.38 14.01
N PHE A 3 3.00 0.84 13.48
CA PHE A 3 3.04 -0.47 12.85
C PHE A 3 3.35 -0.33 11.38
N MET A 4 4.00 -1.34 10.82
CA MET A 4 4.30 -1.39 9.41
C MET A 4 3.33 -2.35 8.73
N PHE A 5 2.88 -1.97 7.55
CA PHE A 5 1.91 -2.75 6.79
C PHE A 5 2.40 -2.96 5.38
N ILE A 6 2.24 -4.18 4.90
CA ILE A 6 2.42 -4.50 3.49
C ILE A 6 1.03 -4.79 2.95
N VAL A 7 0.61 -3.99 1.98
CA VAL A 7 -0.68 -4.17 1.31
C VAL A 7 -0.42 -4.76 -0.06
N SER A 8 -0.93 -5.96 -0.28
CA SER A 8 -0.79 -6.68 -1.54
C SER A 8 -2.09 -6.59 -2.32
N LEU A 9 -2.01 -6.03 -3.53
CA LEU A 9 -3.13 -5.89 -4.44
C LEU A 9 -3.01 -6.93 -5.53
N THR A 10 -4.10 -7.64 -5.81
CA THR A 10 -4.14 -8.58 -6.94
C THR A 10 -5.28 -8.17 -7.85
N TYR A 11 -4.97 -7.93 -9.14
CA TYR A 11 -5.98 -7.52 -10.10
C TYR A 11 -7.01 -8.63 -10.32
N VAL A 12 -8.29 -8.23 -10.33
CA VAL A 12 -9.41 -9.13 -10.62
C VAL A 12 -10.18 -8.71 -11.87
N LYS A 13 -9.68 -7.70 -12.58
CA LYS A 13 -10.20 -7.21 -13.85
C LYS A 13 -9.10 -7.25 -14.91
N GLU A 14 -9.49 -7.06 -16.17
CA GLU A 14 -8.54 -7.03 -17.28
C GLU A 14 -7.61 -5.81 -17.20
N LEU A 15 -6.41 -5.91 -17.77
CA LEU A 15 -5.45 -4.82 -17.74
C LEU A 15 -5.98 -3.53 -18.35
N SER A 16 -6.88 -3.62 -19.34
CA SER A 16 -7.52 -2.42 -19.90
C SER A 16 -8.31 -1.64 -18.85
N ASP A 17 -8.99 -2.35 -17.95
CA ASP A 17 -9.72 -1.71 -16.85
C ASP A 17 -8.76 -1.11 -15.83
N VAL A 18 -7.67 -1.83 -15.54
CA VAL A 18 -6.62 -1.33 -14.65
C VAL A 18 -6.04 -0.02 -15.20
N GLU A 19 -5.67 -0.01 -16.47
CA GLU A 19 -5.07 1.16 -17.12
C GLU A 19 -6.02 2.36 -17.15
N ALA A 20 -7.33 2.11 -17.31
CA ALA A 20 -8.32 3.18 -17.30
C ALA A 20 -8.37 3.92 -15.95
N HIS A 21 -8.07 3.23 -14.85
CA HIS A 21 -8.10 3.80 -13.50
C HIS A 21 -6.71 4.16 -12.97
N LEU A 22 -5.66 3.89 -13.73
CA LEU A 22 -4.28 4.08 -13.28
C LEU A 22 -3.94 5.54 -12.94
N PRO A 23 -4.33 6.54 -13.74
CA PRO A 23 -4.01 7.94 -13.39
C PRO A 23 -4.57 8.35 -12.03
N ASP A 24 -5.80 7.96 -11.72
CA ASP A 24 -6.42 8.28 -10.44
C ASP A 24 -5.75 7.53 -9.28
N HIS A 25 -5.37 6.26 -9.53
CA HIS A 25 -4.63 5.48 -8.54
C HIS A 25 -3.26 6.12 -8.24
N VAL A 26 -2.54 6.59 -9.27
CA VAL A 26 -1.24 7.26 -9.08
C VAL A 26 -1.41 8.53 -8.26
N ALA A 27 -2.44 9.33 -8.52
CA ALA A 27 -2.72 10.52 -7.74
C ALA A 27 -3.00 10.20 -6.28
N TYR A 28 -3.73 9.11 -6.02
CA TYR A 28 -3.97 8.60 -4.69
C TYR A 28 -2.66 8.21 -3.99
N LEU A 29 -1.77 7.49 -4.66
CA LEU A 29 -0.46 7.13 -4.11
C LEU A 29 0.33 8.38 -3.73
N GLU A 30 0.43 9.36 -4.63
CA GLU A 30 1.20 10.58 -4.39
C GLU A 30 0.69 11.34 -3.17
N ARG A 31 -0.62 11.40 -2.98
CA ARG A 31 -1.23 12.06 -1.84
C ARG A 31 -0.76 11.46 -0.51
N TYR A 32 -0.66 10.14 -0.42
CA TYR A 32 -0.20 9.46 0.78
C TYR A 32 1.32 9.43 0.93
N TYR A 33 2.07 9.51 -0.17
CA TYR A 33 3.52 9.74 -0.11
C TYR A 33 3.84 11.11 0.50
N GLU A 34 3.11 12.14 0.12
CA GLU A 34 3.30 13.47 0.67
C GLU A 34 3.07 13.53 2.19
N GLN A 35 2.16 12.72 2.68
CA GLN A 35 1.88 12.63 4.11
C GLN A 35 2.89 11.77 4.86
N GLY A 36 3.82 11.12 4.18
CA GLY A 36 4.78 10.22 4.79
C GLY A 36 4.19 8.90 5.25
N ILE A 37 2.97 8.57 4.84
CA ILE A 37 2.29 7.33 5.21
C ILE A 37 2.75 6.18 4.31
N PHE A 38 2.80 6.39 2.99
CA PHE A 38 3.35 5.41 2.06
C PHE A 38 4.85 5.60 1.97
N LEU A 39 5.60 4.49 2.05
CA LEU A 39 7.07 4.50 2.04
C LEU A 39 7.63 4.02 0.72
N MET A 40 7.01 3.04 0.10
CA MET A 40 7.35 2.54 -1.22
C MET A 40 6.18 1.75 -1.77
N SER A 41 6.12 1.66 -3.09
CA SER A 41 5.12 0.86 -3.78
C SER A 41 5.66 0.47 -5.14
N GLY A 42 5.07 -0.54 -5.74
CA GLY A 42 5.46 -0.98 -7.06
C GLY A 42 4.53 -2.04 -7.59
N ARG A 43 4.73 -2.40 -8.85
CA ARG A 43 3.95 -3.46 -9.47
C ARG A 43 4.57 -4.82 -9.18
N LYS A 44 3.74 -5.84 -9.10
CA LYS A 44 4.21 -7.22 -9.02
C LYS A 44 4.82 -7.64 -10.35
N GLU A 45 5.78 -8.55 -10.29
CA GLU A 45 6.37 -9.19 -11.46
C GLU A 45 6.06 -10.68 -11.39
N PRO A 46 5.26 -11.24 -12.31
CA PRO A 46 4.57 -10.60 -13.44
C PRO A 46 3.49 -9.61 -12.99
N ARG A 47 3.02 -8.79 -13.93
CA ARG A 47 2.11 -7.68 -13.67
C ARG A 47 0.68 -8.16 -13.37
N VAL A 48 0.50 -8.71 -12.17
CA VAL A 48 -0.81 -9.20 -11.69
C VAL A 48 -1.37 -8.37 -10.55
N GLY A 49 -0.69 -7.28 -10.19
CA GLY A 49 -1.09 -6.43 -9.09
C GLY A 49 0.04 -5.51 -8.65
N GLY A 50 -0.03 -5.06 -7.42
CA GLY A 50 0.96 -4.19 -6.83
C GLY A 50 1.17 -4.47 -5.36
N VAL A 51 2.14 -3.76 -4.78
CA VAL A 51 2.46 -3.80 -3.36
C VAL A 51 2.65 -2.38 -2.88
N ILE A 52 2.10 -2.06 -1.72
CA ILE A 52 2.31 -0.78 -1.04
C ILE A 52 2.84 -1.07 0.35
N VAL A 53 3.95 -0.44 0.71
CA VAL A 53 4.49 -0.50 2.08
C VAL A 53 4.14 0.81 2.75
N MET A 54 3.47 0.75 3.90
CA MET A 54 3.01 1.93 4.61
C MET A 54 3.16 1.78 6.12
N GLN A 55 3.23 2.92 6.80
CA GLN A 55 3.18 2.98 8.25
C GLN A 55 1.82 3.53 8.68
N ALA A 56 1.27 2.99 9.76
CA ALA A 56 -0.01 3.44 10.29
C ALA A 56 -0.12 3.06 11.77
N ASP A 57 -1.08 3.66 12.46
CA ASP A 57 -1.30 3.40 13.87
C ASP A 57 -2.09 2.11 14.10
N SER A 58 -2.85 1.67 13.12
CA SER A 58 -3.73 0.51 13.27
C SER A 58 -4.12 -0.06 11.91
N ARG A 59 -4.54 -1.32 11.92
CA ARG A 59 -5.12 -1.97 10.74
C ARG A 59 -6.37 -1.23 10.26
N LYS A 60 -7.16 -0.72 11.18
CA LYS A 60 -8.38 0.02 10.84
C LYS A 60 -8.07 1.28 10.02
N GLN A 61 -6.98 1.97 10.36
CA GLN A 61 -6.52 3.12 9.59
C GLN A 61 -6.15 2.69 8.17
N VAL A 62 -5.45 1.57 8.03
CA VAL A 62 -5.06 1.02 6.71
C VAL A 62 -6.29 0.69 5.88
N GLU A 63 -7.30 0.07 6.49
CA GLU A 63 -8.55 -0.25 5.80
C GLU A 63 -9.24 1.02 5.28
N GLY A 64 -9.24 2.09 6.07
CA GLY A 64 -9.77 3.40 5.67
C GLY A 64 -8.99 4.00 4.49
N ILE A 65 -7.66 3.87 4.51
CA ILE A 65 -6.80 4.34 3.42
C ILE A 65 -7.08 3.56 2.15
N ILE A 66 -7.19 2.23 2.24
CA ILE A 66 -7.52 1.37 1.09
C ILE A 66 -8.87 1.74 0.49
N SER A 67 -9.85 2.12 1.32
CA SER A 67 -11.19 2.47 0.85
C SER A 67 -11.17 3.71 -0.07
N GLU A 68 -10.12 4.52 -0.02
CA GLU A 68 -9.96 5.70 -0.86
C GLU A 68 -9.25 5.40 -2.19
N ASP A 69 -8.68 4.21 -2.34
CA ASP A 69 -7.99 3.83 -3.57
C ASP A 69 -9.00 3.68 -4.71
N PRO A 70 -8.83 4.42 -5.82
CA PRO A 70 -9.70 4.25 -6.99
C PRO A 70 -9.78 2.81 -7.50
N PHE A 71 -8.72 2.03 -7.37
CA PHE A 71 -8.76 0.60 -7.72
C PHE A 71 -9.72 -0.17 -6.83
N ASN A 72 -9.77 0.17 -5.54
CA ASN A 72 -10.72 -0.48 -4.63
C ASN A 72 -12.15 -0.05 -4.94
N GLN A 73 -12.36 1.23 -5.17
CA GLN A 73 -13.69 1.78 -5.45
C GLN A 73 -14.30 1.21 -6.73
N ALA A 74 -13.47 0.93 -7.72
CA ALA A 74 -13.91 0.38 -9.00
C ALA A 74 -13.92 -1.16 -9.04
N GLY A 75 -13.56 -1.82 -7.94
CA GLY A 75 -13.51 -3.28 -7.88
C GLY A 75 -12.43 -3.90 -8.76
N ILE A 76 -11.32 -3.18 -8.97
CA ILE A 76 -10.23 -3.59 -9.87
C ILE A 76 -9.33 -4.63 -9.23
N ALA A 77 -9.19 -4.60 -7.90
CA ALA A 77 -8.22 -5.43 -7.19
C ALA A 77 -8.77 -5.95 -5.87
N ASP A 78 -8.31 -7.12 -5.48
CA ASP A 78 -8.45 -7.63 -4.12
C ASP A 78 -7.23 -7.21 -3.31
N TYR A 79 -7.42 -7.01 -2.02
CA TYR A 79 -6.39 -6.49 -1.10
C TYR A 79 -6.14 -7.48 0.02
N GLU A 80 -4.87 -7.72 0.29
CA GLU A 80 -4.42 -8.47 1.46
C GLU A 80 -3.52 -7.56 2.29
N ILE A 81 -3.76 -7.50 3.59
CA ILE A 81 -3.03 -6.64 4.53
C ILE A 81 -2.17 -7.53 5.43
N ILE A 82 -0.86 -7.27 5.44
CA ILE A 82 0.07 -7.92 6.36
C ILE A 82 0.55 -6.85 7.34
N GLU A 83 0.23 -7.04 8.60
CA GLU A 83 0.69 -6.15 9.67
C GLU A 83 1.91 -6.76 10.34
N PHE A 84 2.96 -5.94 10.55
CA PHE A 84 4.12 -6.41 11.29
C PHE A 84 4.77 -5.24 12.04
N ILE A 85 5.57 -5.60 13.05
CA ILE A 85 6.32 -4.64 13.83
C ILE A 85 7.78 -4.81 13.43
N PRO A 86 8.42 -3.78 12.82
CA PRO A 86 9.81 -3.90 12.36
C PRO A 86 10.77 -3.85 13.54
N THR A 87 11.26 -5.00 13.97
CA THR A 87 12.18 -5.12 15.10
C THR A 87 13.65 -5.08 14.68
N LYS A 88 13.94 -5.27 13.40
CA LYS A 88 15.27 -5.16 12.80
C LYS A 88 15.16 -4.49 11.45
N THR A 89 16.12 -3.63 11.15
CA THR A 89 16.17 -2.90 9.90
C THR A 89 17.61 -2.76 9.42
N ALA A 90 17.77 -2.49 8.12
CA ALA A 90 19.02 -1.96 7.63
C ALA A 90 19.22 -0.54 8.19
N PRO A 91 20.45 -0.02 8.26
CA PRO A 91 20.69 1.31 8.83
C PRO A 91 19.87 2.44 8.21
N VAL A 92 19.63 2.39 6.91
CA VAL A 92 18.85 3.41 6.20
C VAL A 92 17.39 3.46 6.66
N LEU A 93 16.88 2.38 7.26
CA LEU A 93 15.49 2.27 7.71
C LEU A 93 15.36 2.32 9.23
N GLU A 94 16.44 2.66 9.94
CA GLU A 94 16.47 2.64 11.41
C GLU A 94 15.37 3.47 12.05
N GLY A 95 14.94 4.55 11.40
CA GLY A 95 13.88 5.40 11.91
C GLY A 95 12.52 4.71 12.04
N TYR A 96 12.33 3.57 11.40
CA TYR A 96 11.08 2.79 11.46
C TYR A 96 11.15 1.63 12.46
N ARG A 97 12.32 1.40 13.02
CA ARG A 97 12.53 0.27 13.93
C ARG A 97 11.83 0.48 15.26
N GLU A 98 11.18 -0.55 15.76
CA GLU A 98 10.53 -0.55 17.05
C GLU A 98 11.29 -1.44 18.04
N ASN A 99 11.44 -0.95 19.27
CA ASN A 99 12.06 -1.69 20.36
C ASN A 99 10.97 -2.27 21.22
N ILE A 100 10.77 -3.57 21.12
CA ILE A 100 9.77 -4.29 21.91
C ILE A 100 10.38 -5.47 22.65
#